data_7b285564abc1f0159b3e712998ae6924
#
_entry.id   7b285564abc1f0159b3e712998ae6924
#
_cell.length_a   1.000
_cell.length_b   1.000
_cell.length_c   1.000
_cell.angle_alpha   90.00
_cell.angle_beta   90.00
_cell.angle_gamma   90.00
#
_symmetry.space_group_name_H-M   'P 1'
#
loop_
_entity.id
_entity.type
_entity.pdbx_description
1 polymer ?
#
loop_
_entity_poly.entity_id
_entity_poly.type
_entity_poly.pdbx_seq_one_letter_code
_entity_poly.pdbx_strand_id
1 'polypeptide(L)'
;MRMVKMKPQQPTLDEAIQKFLLVKESQHTGEEAMKDYRNCLSRFLQHSRNSLDEAQLENDVLTFFAAIPNTSPARYNKPFQNINALLNWLVEQGHISKNPIKVHKLRKRRDDGNIKPAPVEALQQFLSSLDQGTYIGLRDYVICMVMLDTGIRTKGLLSLRNEDYCRNSKSLPKRSP
;
A
#
# COMPACT_ATOMS: atom_id res chain seq x y z
N MET A 1 45.74 -16.06 29.27
CA MET A 1 44.66 -16.46 28.39
C MET A 1 43.91 -15.21 27.91
N ARG A 2 44.08 -14.79 26.68
CA ARG A 2 43.44 -13.57 26.14
C ARG A 2 42.01 -13.93 25.74
N MET A 3 41.01 -13.48 26.47
CA MET A 3 39.60 -13.60 26.05
C MET A 3 39.43 -12.79 24.75
N VAL A 4 39.19 -13.49 23.66
CA VAL A 4 38.73 -12.87 22.41
C VAL A 4 37.28 -12.42 22.63
N LYS A 5 37.08 -11.11 22.82
CA LYS A 5 35.72 -10.52 22.79
C LYS A 5 35.17 -10.73 21.38
N MET A 6 34.27 -11.71 21.18
CA MET A 6 33.49 -11.83 19.97
C MET A 6 32.68 -10.54 19.81
N LYS A 7 32.92 -9.81 18.72
CA LYS A 7 32.04 -8.70 18.35
C LYS A 7 30.63 -9.30 18.15
N PRO A 8 29.56 -8.70 18.69
CA PRO A 8 28.23 -9.16 18.39
C PRO A 8 28.06 -9.13 16.87
N GLN A 9 27.67 -10.25 16.31
CA GLN A 9 27.43 -10.39 14.88
C GLN A 9 26.30 -9.44 14.51
N GLN A 10 26.53 -8.48 13.63
CA GLN A 10 25.46 -7.60 13.17
C GLN A 10 24.38 -8.43 12.49
N PRO A 11 23.09 -8.17 12.77
CA PRO A 11 22.04 -8.90 12.13
C PRO A 11 22.08 -8.71 10.62
N THR A 12 21.61 -9.69 9.87
CA THR A 12 21.44 -9.58 8.42
C THR A 12 20.27 -8.67 8.09
N LEU A 13 20.21 -8.18 6.84
CA LEU A 13 19.06 -7.40 6.37
C LEU A 13 17.75 -8.21 6.45
N ASP A 14 17.80 -9.52 6.16
CA ASP A 14 16.63 -10.39 6.27
C ASP A 14 16.12 -10.48 7.71
N GLU A 15 17.00 -10.74 8.68
CA GLU A 15 16.63 -10.76 10.10
C GLU A 15 16.03 -9.42 10.56
N ALA A 16 16.57 -8.32 10.09
CA ALA A 16 16.02 -6.99 10.38
C ALA A 16 14.64 -6.77 9.75
N ILE A 17 14.43 -7.23 8.50
CA ILE A 17 13.12 -7.18 7.82
C ILE A 17 12.09 -8.02 8.59
N GLN A 18 12.42 -9.25 9.00
CA GLN A 18 11.50 -10.10 9.77
C GLN A 18 11.10 -9.42 11.09
N LYS A 19 12.06 -8.83 11.79
CA LYS A 19 11.78 -8.09 13.03
C LYS A 19 10.91 -6.85 12.79
N PHE A 20 11.17 -6.11 11.72
CA PHE A 20 10.33 -4.98 11.32
C PHE A 20 8.89 -5.40 11.02
N LEU A 21 8.69 -6.49 10.27
CA LEU A 21 7.37 -7.01 9.97
C LEU A 21 6.63 -7.42 11.24
N LEU A 22 7.30 -8.08 12.20
CA LEU A 22 6.71 -8.42 13.49
C LEU A 22 6.27 -7.18 14.28
N VAL A 23 7.08 -6.10 14.26
CA VAL A 23 6.71 -4.81 14.87
C VAL A 23 5.46 -4.23 14.19
N LYS A 24 5.36 -4.31 12.85
CA LYS A 24 4.19 -3.84 12.13
C LYS A 24 2.92 -4.65 12.43
N GLU A 25 3.05 -5.95 12.60
CA GLU A 25 1.96 -6.82 13.05
C GLU A 25 1.49 -6.45 14.46
N SER A 26 2.41 -6.25 15.41
CA SER A 26 2.09 -5.86 16.78
C SER A 26 1.42 -4.47 16.88
N GLN A 27 1.62 -3.61 15.87
CA GLN A 27 0.94 -2.32 15.72
C GLN A 27 -0.45 -2.43 15.08
N HIS A 28 -0.99 -3.64 14.93
CA HIS A 28 -2.29 -3.91 14.29
C HIS A 28 -2.41 -3.31 12.86
N THR A 29 -1.30 -3.31 12.12
CA THR A 29 -1.31 -2.90 10.72
C THR A 29 -2.28 -3.77 9.92
N GLY A 30 -3.18 -3.17 9.17
CA GLY A 30 -4.21 -3.90 8.42
C GLY A 30 -3.61 -4.93 7.45
N GLU A 31 -4.35 -6.03 7.23
CA GLU A 31 -3.90 -7.21 6.48
C GLU A 31 -3.37 -6.88 5.07
N GLU A 32 -4.08 -6.02 4.32
CA GLU A 32 -3.64 -5.59 2.98
C GLU A 32 -2.32 -4.80 3.03
N ALA A 33 -2.14 -3.94 4.02
CA ALA A 33 -0.88 -3.20 4.20
C ALA A 33 0.27 -4.14 4.57
N MET A 34 0.02 -5.17 5.40
CA MET A 34 1.01 -6.20 5.73
C MET A 34 1.42 -7.01 4.51
N LYS A 35 0.47 -7.38 3.65
CA LYS A 35 0.74 -8.05 2.37
C LYS A 35 1.62 -7.18 1.47
N ASP A 36 1.34 -5.89 1.38
CA ASP A 36 2.15 -4.93 0.63
C ASP A 36 3.58 -4.82 1.17
N TYR A 37 3.75 -4.76 2.51
CA TYR A 37 5.07 -4.76 3.13
C TYR A 37 5.84 -6.03 2.79
N ARG A 38 5.26 -7.21 3.02
CA ARG A 38 5.91 -8.50 2.73
C ARG A 38 6.35 -8.61 1.28
N ASN A 39 5.46 -8.30 0.33
CA ASN A 39 5.76 -8.36 -1.10
C ASN A 39 6.87 -7.38 -1.50
N CYS A 40 6.82 -6.15 -1.00
CA CYS A 40 7.80 -5.13 -1.33
C CYS A 40 9.18 -5.46 -0.76
N LEU A 41 9.24 -5.82 0.53
CA LEU A 41 10.51 -6.08 1.23
C LEU A 41 11.15 -7.39 0.76
N SER A 42 10.37 -8.42 0.41
CA SER A 42 10.89 -9.64 -0.23
C SER A 42 11.58 -9.31 -1.58
N ARG A 43 10.96 -8.48 -2.41
CA ARG A 43 11.58 -8.02 -3.67
C ARG A 43 12.84 -7.21 -3.44
N PHE A 44 12.84 -6.34 -2.44
CA PHE A 44 14.03 -5.55 -2.08
C PHE A 44 15.16 -6.48 -1.60
N LEU A 45 14.86 -7.44 -0.73
CA LEU A 45 15.83 -8.42 -0.24
C LEU A 45 16.46 -9.23 -1.38
N GLN A 46 15.65 -9.71 -2.35
CA GLN A 46 16.16 -10.41 -3.53
C GLN A 46 17.11 -9.57 -4.40
N HIS A 47 16.94 -8.25 -4.38
CA HIS A 47 17.80 -7.32 -5.11
C HIS A 47 19.05 -6.92 -4.31
N SER A 48 19.02 -7.03 -2.99
CA SER A 48 20.09 -6.63 -2.07
C SER A 48 21.06 -7.79 -1.79
N ARG A 49 22.21 -7.46 -1.23
CA ARG A 49 23.23 -8.43 -0.80
C ARG A 49 23.02 -8.93 0.63
N ASN A 50 21.85 -8.72 1.19
CA ASN A 50 21.49 -9.17 2.54
C ASN A 50 22.44 -8.66 3.65
N SER A 51 22.95 -7.44 3.51
CA SER A 51 23.89 -6.82 4.44
C SER A 51 23.31 -5.53 5.02
N LEU A 52 23.61 -5.23 6.29
CA LEU A 52 23.34 -3.94 6.93
C LEU A 52 24.59 -3.01 6.94
N ASP A 53 25.65 -3.36 6.21
CA ASP A 53 26.71 -2.41 5.95
C ASP A 53 26.17 -1.17 5.26
N GLU A 54 26.45 0.01 5.82
CA GLU A 54 25.81 1.25 5.37
C GLU A 54 26.09 1.59 3.90
N ALA A 55 27.35 1.42 3.46
CA ALA A 55 27.73 1.73 2.07
C ALA A 55 27.07 0.76 1.10
N GLN A 56 26.97 -0.50 1.48
CA GLN A 56 26.35 -1.54 0.69
C GLN A 56 24.83 -1.35 0.61
N LEU A 57 24.16 -1.11 1.75
CA LEU A 57 22.73 -0.88 1.83
C LEU A 57 22.33 0.37 1.04
N GLU A 58 23.16 1.44 1.12
CA GLU A 58 22.96 2.64 0.32
C GLU A 58 22.95 2.34 -1.18
N ASN A 59 23.95 1.60 -1.65
CA ASN A 59 24.04 1.19 -3.06
C ASN A 59 22.87 0.28 -3.46
N ASP A 60 22.46 -0.67 -2.63
CA ASP A 60 21.35 -1.57 -2.88
C ASP A 60 20.03 -0.80 -2.97
N VAL A 61 19.82 0.22 -2.14
CA VAL A 61 18.63 1.11 -2.20
C VAL A 61 18.63 1.90 -3.51
N LEU A 62 19.73 2.51 -3.89
CA LEU A 62 19.82 3.32 -5.12
C LEU A 62 19.58 2.48 -6.37
N THR A 63 20.24 1.32 -6.46
CA THR A 63 20.10 0.40 -7.60
C THR A 63 18.69 -0.18 -7.69
N PHE A 64 18.07 -0.51 -6.56
CA PHE A 64 16.68 -0.96 -6.52
C PHE A 64 15.72 0.09 -7.10
N PHE A 65 15.82 1.35 -6.66
CA PHE A 65 14.95 2.41 -7.18
C PHE A 65 15.26 2.78 -8.64
N ALA A 66 16.52 2.67 -9.08
CA ALA A 66 16.91 2.87 -10.48
C ALA A 66 16.33 1.77 -11.39
N ALA A 67 16.20 0.55 -10.91
CA ALA A 67 15.63 -0.58 -11.66
C ALA A 67 14.10 -0.51 -11.81
N ILE A 68 13.40 0.36 -11.05
CA ILE A 68 11.94 0.49 -11.18
C ILE A 68 11.60 1.25 -12.46
N PRO A 69 10.86 0.64 -13.41
CA PRO A 69 10.49 1.29 -14.66
C PRO A 69 9.71 2.60 -14.44
N ASN A 70 9.96 3.59 -15.29
CA ASN A 70 9.26 4.88 -15.23
C ASN A 70 7.89 4.84 -15.92
N THR A 71 7.07 3.82 -15.61
CA THR A 71 5.77 3.60 -16.27
C THR A 71 4.60 4.23 -15.53
N SER A 72 4.64 4.22 -14.19
CA SER A 72 3.54 4.70 -13.35
C SER A 72 4.07 5.20 -12.00
N PRO A 73 3.61 6.37 -11.52
CA PRO A 73 3.95 6.86 -10.19
C PRO A 73 3.63 5.87 -9.07
N ALA A 74 2.53 5.14 -9.16
CA ALA A 74 2.11 4.17 -8.16
C ALA A 74 3.12 3.02 -7.99
N ARG A 75 3.71 2.53 -9.11
CA ARG A 75 4.75 1.48 -9.08
C ARG A 75 6.01 1.91 -8.34
N TYR A 76 6.33 3.18 -8.35
CA TYR A 76 7.47 3.76 -7.63
C TYR A 76 7.08 4.14 -6.20
N ASN A 77 5.95 4.82 -6.02
CA ASN A 77 5.57 5.43 -4.76
C ASN A 77 5.27 4.40 -3.66
N LYS A 78 4.71 3.24 -4.01
CA LYS A 78 4.41 2.19 -3.04
C LYS A 78 5.69 1.57 -2.45
N PRO A 79 6.65 1.06 -3.25
CA PRO A 79 7.95 0.64 -2.74
C PRO A 79 8.69 1.74 -1.99
N PHE A 80 8.63 2.99 -2.47
CA PHE A 80 9.23 4.12 -1.79
C PHE A 80 8.72 4.27 -0.35
N GLN A 81 7.41 4.20 -0.14
CA GLN A 81 6.83 4.29 1.21
C GLN A 81 7.28 3.15 2.11
N ASN A 82 7.22 1.91 1.60
CA ASN A 82 7.52 0.71 2.39
C ASN A 82 9.01 0.62 2.76
N ILE A 83 9.91 0.88 1.80
CA ILE A 83 11.36 0.85 2.05
C ILE A 83 11.77 2.03 2.94
N ASN A 84 11.21 3.23 2.73
CA ASN A 84 11.47 4.36 3.61
C ASN A 84 11.04 4.11 5.06
N ALA A 85 9.92 3.39 5.27
CA ALA A 85 9.48 2.98 6.60
C ALA A 85 10.46 2.00 7.25
N LEU A 86 10.94 0.99 6.52
CA LEU A 86 11.98 0.07 7.00
C LEU A 86 13.27 0.84 7.35
N LEU A 87 13.78 1.69 6.45
CA LEU A 87 15.03 2.41 6.66
C LEU A 87 14.95 3.40 7.84
N ASN A 88 13.83 4.07 8.04
CA ASN A 88 13.62 4.89 9.24
C ASN A 88 13.67 4.04 10.52
N TRP A 89 13.01 2.89 10.51
CA TRP A 89 13.03 1.97 11.64
C TRP A 89 14.46 1.44 11.90
N LEU A 90 15.24 1.12 10.87
CA LEU A 90 16.65 0.72 11.02
C LEU A 90 17.49 1.82 11.67
N VAL A 91 17.24 3.09 11.34
CA VAL A 91 17.90 4.24 12.00
C VAL A 91 17.48 4.33 13.47
N GLU A 92 16.18 4.21 13.77
CA GLU A 92 15.65 4.24 15.15
C GLU A 92 16.20 3.11 16.01
N GLN A 93 16.46 1.93 15.43
CA GLN A 93 17.07 0.80 16.12
C GLN A 93 18.61 0.89 16.21
N GLY A 94 19.21 1.91 15.60
CA GLY A 94 20.67 2.08 15.59
C GLY A 94 21.43 1.09 14.70
N HIS A 95 20.75 0.42 13.78
CA HIS A 95 21.39 -0.49 12.81
C HIS A 95 22.14 0.26 11.71
N ILE A 96 21.67 1.45 11.34
CA ILE A 96 22.31 2.37 10.40
C ILE A 96 22.28 3.80 10.95
N SER A 97 23.23 4.62 10.56
CA SER A 97 23.33 6.01 11.07
C SER A 97 22.38 6.97 10.38
N LYS A 98 22.11 6.77 9.09
CA LYS A 98 21.28 7.66 8.26
C LYS A 98 20.43 6.86 7.27
N ASN A 99 19.27 7.40 6.96
CA ASN A 99 18.41 6.83 5.94
C ASN A 99 18.87 7.25 4.53
N PRO A 100 19.31 6.30 3.66
CA PRO A 100 19.80 6.60 2.32
C PRO A 100 18.82 7.39 1.45
N ILE A 101 17.51 7.13 1.56
CA ILE A 101 16.48 7.87 0.84
C ILE A 101 16.52 9.37 1.17
N LYS A 102 16.76 9.71 2.45
CA LYS A 102 16.85 11.11 2.90
C LYS A 102 18.17 11.73 2.50
N VAL A 103 19.29 10.98 2.60
CA VAL A 103 20.61 11.44 2.20
C VAL A 103 20.62 11.86 0.73
N HIS A 104 20.09 11.00 -0.16
CA HIS A 104 20.04 11.26 -1.60
C HIS A 104 18.81 12.07 -2.04
N LYS A 105 18.00 12.57 -1.09
CA LYS A 105 16.81 13.39 -1.37
C LYS A 105 15.86 12.75 -2.37
N LEU A 106 15.77 11.41 -2.37
CA LEU A 106 14.80 10.71 -3.21
C LEU A 106 13.39 11.16 -2.83
N ARG A 107 12.53 11.35 -3.83
CA ARG A 107 11.16 11.86 -3.64
C ARG A 107 10.16 10.96 -4.32
N LYS A 108 8.94 10.96 -3.80
CA LYS A 108 7.80 10.38 -4.51
C LYS A 108 7.63 11.06 -5.87
N ARG A 109 7.26 10.28 -6.86
CA ARG A 109 6.87 10.79 -8.17
C ARG A 109 5.49 11.45 -8.07
N ARG A 110 5.32 12.59 -8.72
CA ARG A 110 4.00 13.22 -8.82
C ARG A 110 3.05 12.27 -9.56
N ASP A 111 1.88 12.08 -8.98
CA ASP A 111 0.76 11.43 -9.65
C ASP A 111 -0.19 12.57 -10.04
N ASP A 112 -0.04 13.06 -11.24
CA ASP A 112 -0.92 14.12 -11.77
C ASP A 112 -2.30 13.53 -12.13
N GLY A 113 -2.69 12.45 -11.46
CA GLY A 113 -3.89 11.65 -11.58
C GLY A 113 -5.00 12.31 -12.37
N ASN A 114 -4.87 12.28 -13.69
CA ASN A 114 -5.87 12.81 -14.62
C ASN A 114 -7.09 11.87 -14.60
N ILE A 115 -7.80 11.84 -13.46
CA ILE A 115 -9.09 11.16 -13.39
C ILE A 115 -10.02 11.96 -14.28
N LYS A 116 -10.13 11.52 -15.54
CA LYS A 116 -11.14 12.07 -16.44
C LYS A 116 -12.49 11.52 -15.98
N PRO A 117 -13.43 12.38 -15.59
CA PRO A 117 -14.78 11.92 -15.28
C PRO A 117 -15.38 11.25 -16.53
N ALA A 118 -16.12 10.18 -16.34
CA ALA A 118 -16.86 9.56 -17.44
C ALA A 118 -17.89 10.57 -17.97
N PRO A 119 -18.04 10.71 -19.31
CA PRO A 119 -19.10 11.52 -19.89
C PRO A 119 -20.46 11.04 -19.40
N VAL A 120 -21.38 11.97 -19.15
CA VAL A 120 -22.74 11.64 -18.65
C VAL A 120 -23.46 10.74 -19.64
N GLU A 121 -23.29 10.98 -20.93
CA GLU A 121 -23.89 10.20 -22.01
C GLU A 121 -23.41 8.74 -22.00
N ALA A 122 -22.11 8.51 -21.78
CA ALA A 122 -21.56 7.16 -21.68
C ALA A 122 -22.12 6.41 -20.44
N LEU A 123 -22.31 7.13 -19.33
CA LEU A 123 -22.91 6.57 -18.12
C LEU A 123 -24.39 6.20 -18.35
N GLN A 124 -25.15 7.08 -19.01
CA GLN A 124 -26.55 6.82 -19.37
C GLN A 124 -26.68 5.61 -20.31
N GLN A 125 -25.83 5.53 -21.34
CA GLN A 125 -25.79 4.37 -22.24
C GLN A 125 -25.48 3.08 -21.49
N PHE A 126 -24.50 3.11 -20.57
CA PHE A 126 -24.16 1.95 -19.74
C PHE A 126 -25.37 1.51 -18.89
N LEU A 127 -26.02 2.43 -18.18
CA LEU A 127 -27.17 2.11 -17.33
C LEU A 127 -28.37 1.56 -18.16
N SER A 128 -28.56 2.10 -19.36
CA SER A 128 -29.60 1.65 -20.27
C SER A 128 -29.34 0.27 -20.88
N SER A 129 -28.05 -0.15 -20.92
CA SER A 129 -27.70 -1.48 -21.43
C SER A 129 -27.94 -2.62 -20.45
N LEU A 130 -28.21 -2.30 -19.17
CA LEU A 130 -28.52 -3.29 -18.14
C LEU A 130 -29.95 -3.78 -18.28
N ASP A 131 -30.12 -5.08 -18.49
CA ASP A 131 -31.46 -5.71 -18.60
C ASP A 131 -32.11 -5.83 -17.23
N GLN A 132 -32.94 -4.84 -16.88
CA GLN A 132 -33.66 -4.79 -15.62
C GLN A 132 -34.80 -5.84 -15.53
N GLY A 133 -35.11 -6.54 -16.61
CA GLY A 133 -36.04 -7.68 -16.61
C GLY A 133 -35.44 -8.94 -16.00
N THR A 134 -34.13 -9.01 -15.85
CA THR A 134 -33.40 -10.10 -15.17
C THR A 134 -33.00 -9.71 -13.76
N TYR A 135 -32.93 -10.69 -12.84
CA TYR A 135 -32.44 -10.46 -11.49
C TYR A 135 -31.02 -9.87 -11.48
N ILE A 136 -30.11 -10.38 -12.35
CA ILE A 136 -28.76 -9.94 -12.46
C ILE A 136 -28.67 -8.48 -12.92
N GLY A 137 -29.35 -8.15 -14.00
CA GLY A 137 -29.35 -6.80 -14.56
C GLY A 137 -29.99 -5.78 -13.63
N LEU A 138 -31.08 -6.13 -12.94
CA LEU A 138 -31.70 -5.27 -11.93
C LEU A 138 -30.76 -5.04 -10.74
N ARG A 139 -30.09 -6.10 -10.24
CA ARG A 139 -29.13 -5.99 -9.17
C ARG A 139 -27.97 -5.03 -9.55
N ASP A 140 -27.40 -5.22 -10.73
CA ASP A 140 -26.27 -4.43 -11.20
C ASP A 140 -26.66 -2.96 -11.44
N TYR A 141 -27.88 -2.73 -11.95
CA TYR A 141 -28.46 -1.39 -12.07
C TYR A 141 -28.59 -0.70 -10.70
N VAL A 142 -29.15 -1.38 -9.70
CA VAL A 142 -29.32 -0.83 -8.34
C VAL A 142 -27.96 -0.54 -7.70
N ILE A 143 -26.97 -1.43 -7.87
CA ILE A 143 -25.60 -1.22 -7.40
C ILE A 143 -25.03 0.08 -7.98
N CYS A 144 -25.14 0.27 -9.29
CA CYS A 144 -24.64 1.47 -9.96
C CYS A 144 -25.36 2.73 -9.48
N MET A 145 -26.69 2.68 -9.34
CA MET A 145 -27.48 3.81 -8.87
C MET A 145 -27.10 4.23 -7.44
N VAL A 146 -26.93 3.24 -6.53
CA VAL A 146 -26.48 3.53 -5.14
C VAL A 146 -25.08 4.14 -5.13
N MET A 147 -24.17 3.65 -5.96
CA MET A 147 -22.82 4.22 -6.04
C MET A 147 -22.83 5.64 -6.59
N LEU A 148 -23.65 5.93 -7.58
CA LEU A 148 -23.77 7.26 -8.18
C LEU A 148 -24.40 8.28 -7.23
N ASP A 149 -25.46 7.88 -6.53
CA ASP A 149 -26.20 8.76 -5.61
C ASP A 149 -25.40 9.07 -4.34
N THR A 150 -24.72 8.05 -3.78
CA THR A 150 -24.05 8.16 -2.48
C THR A 150 -22.55 8.39 -2.54
N GLY A 151 -21.91 8.11 -3.69
CA GLY A 151 -20.46 8.10 -3.81
C GLY A 151 -19.77 6.99 -3.01
N ILE A 152 -20.51 5.97 -2.54
CA ILE A 152 -19.96 4.86 -1.75
C ILE A 152 -18.97 4.04 -2.57
N ARG A 153 -17.83 3.68 -1.97
CA ARG A 153 -16.87 2.78 -2.62
C ARG A 153 -17.40 1.36 -2.67
N THR A 154 -16.98 0.59 -3.68
CA THR A 154 -17.40 -0.82 -3.87
C THR A 154 -17.29 -1.66 -2.60
N LYS A 155 -16.19 -1.55 -1.84
CA LYS A 155 -16.01 -2.26 -0.57
C LYS A 155 -17.07 -1.87 0.47
N GLY A 156 -17.40 -0.59 0.56
CA GLY A 156 -18.46 -0.09 1.45
C GLY A 156 -19.84 -0.62 1.03
N LEU A 157 -20.13 -0.58 -0.28
CA LEU A 157 -21.38 -1.11 -0.82
C LEU A 157 -21.55 -2.60 -0.49
N LEU A 158 -20.52 -3.42 -0.75
CA LEU A 158 -20.55 -4.87 -0.49
C LEU A 158 -20.61 -5.22 0.99
N SER A 159 -20.35 -4.27 1.89
CA SER A 159 -20.47 -4.47 3.35
C SER A 159 -21.83 -4.07 3.91
N LEU A 160 -22.74 -3.53 3.08
CA LEU A 160 -24.09 -3.17 3.51
C LEU A 160 -24.89 -4.40 3.89
N ARG A 161 -25.67 -4.28 4.97
CA ARG A 161 -26.59 -5.30 5.48
C ARG A 161 -28.01 -4.75 5.52
N ASN A 162 -29.00 -5.64 5.62
CA ASN A 162 -30.41 -5.25 5.71
C ASN A 162 -30.70 -4.30 6.89
N GLU A 163 -29.95 -4.42 7.99
CA GLU A 163 -30.06 -3.55 9.16
C GLU A 163 -29.57 -2.12 8.91
N ASP A 164 -28.72 -1.91 7.88
CA ASP A 164 -28.24 -0.59 7.49
C ASP A 164 -29.30 0.19 6.67
N TYR A 165 -30.40 -0.47 6.26
CA TYR A 165 -31.49 0.14 5.53
C TYR A 165 -32.53 0.70 6.50
N CYS A 166 -32.60 2.01 6.64
CA CYS A 166 -33.63 2.69 7.41
C CYS A 166 -34.81 3.08 6.50
N ARG A 167 -35.95 2.37 6.62
CA ARG A 167 -37.14 2.59 5.80
C ARG A 167 -37.74 3.99 5.94
N ASN A 168 -37.49 4.67 7.06
CA ASN A 168 -38.05 6.00 7.37
C ASN A 168 -37.08 7.16 7.13
N SER A 169 -35.81 6.90 6.82
CA SER A 169 -34.83 7.93 6.43
C SER A 169 -34.51 7.75 4.95
N LYS A 170 -34.70 8.78 4.15
CA LYS A 170 -34.27 8.79 2.75
C LYS A 170 -32.73 8.80 2.55
N SER A 171 -31.99 8.44 3.57
CA SER A 171 -30.52 8.43 3.55
C SER A 171 -29.97 7.21 4.29
N LEU A 172 -28.89 6.63 3.75
CA LEU A 172 -28.14 5.58 4.44
C LEU A 172 -27.45 6.14 5.69
N PRO A 173 -27.41 5.39 6.81
CA PRO A 173 -26.70 5.83 8.01
C PRO A 173 -25.20 6.01 7.69
N LYS A 174 -24.64 7.16 8.10
CA LYS A 174 -23.20 7.38 8.05
C LYS A 174 -22.54 6.49 9.12
N ARG A 175 -21.81 5.47 8.70
CA ARG A 175 -20.91 4.74 9.63
C ARG A 175 -19.74 5.66 9.95
N SER A 176 -19.56 5.94 11.23
CA SER A 176 -18.36 6.56 11.75
C SER A 176 -17.15 5.66 11.51
N PRO A 177 -15.94 6.23 11.31
CA PRO A 177 -14.70 5.50 11.01
C PRO A 177 -14.29 4.54 12.13
#